data_5869ce87c16f994f3d093256757f7b5f
#
_entry.id   5869ce87c16f994f3d093256757f7b5f
#
_cell.length_a   1.000
_cell.length_b   1.000
_cell.length_c   1.000
_cell.angle_alpha   90.00
_cell.angle_beta   90.00
_cell.angle_gamma   90.00
#
_symmetry.space_group_name_H-M   'P 1'
#
loop_
_entity.id
_entity.type
_entity.pdbx_description
1 polymer ?
#
loop_
_entity_poly.entity_id
_entity_poly.type
_entity_poly.pdbx_seq_one_letter_code
_entity_poly.pdbx_strand_id
1 'polypeptide(L)'
;MLLIITGGIGFLTWDECREMAKSGLVEFASHTNDCHIRPDAPGIERKSGEDEETYISRISADLQTSITRIELEIGQNVTTFTYPLGKMELWAEPFLQQHFAVTLSGVYGTARYGDSLYHLPRYNITDLHPASEYLPAS
;
A
#
# COMPACT_ATOMS: atom_id res chain seq x y z
N MET A 1 7.47 7.71 -4.29
CA MET A 1 6.78 6.80 -3.34
C MET A 1 7.07 5.37 -3.76
N LEU A 2 7.59 4.58 -2.88
CA LEU A 2 7.95 3.19 -3.13
C LEU A 2 7.19 2.30 -2.15
N LEU A 3 6.49 1.32 -2.67
CA LEU A 3 5.86 0.29 -1.88
C LEU A 3 6.82 -0.86 -1.69
N ILE A 4 7.03 -1.28 -0.46
CA ILE A 4 7.99 -2.32 -0.15
C ILE A 4 7.33 -3.41 0.69
N ILE A 5 7.51 -4.64 0.23
CA ILE A 5 7.24 -5.84 1.01
C ILE A 5 8.59 -6.28 1.57
N THR A 6 8.73 -6.31 2.89
CA THR A 6 9.96 -6.71 3.57
C THR A 6 9.88 -8.16 4.04
N GLY A 7 11.00 -8.87 4.06
CA GLY A 7 11.12 -10.12 4.80
C GLY A 7 11.36 -11.40 4.01
N GLY A 8 11.84 -11.33 2.77
CA GLY A 8 12.21 -12.52 1.99
C GLY A 8 13.45 -12.31 1.11
N ILE A 9 13.95 -13.36 0.48
CA ILE A 9 15.01 -13.25 -0.52
C ILE A 9 14.49 -12.38 -1.68
N GLY A 10 15.20 -11.29 -2.00
CA GLY A 10 14.83 -10.33 -3.05
C GLY A 10 13.96 -9.16 -2.58
N PHE A 11 13.72 -9.03 -1.27
CA PHE A 11 13.05 -7.86 -0.68
C PHE A 11 14.05 -6.98 0.07
N LEU A 12 13.73 -5.70 0.22
CA LEU A 12 14.55 -4.77 0.99
C LEU A 12 14.56 -5.14 2.47
N THR A 13 15.71 -4.97 3.09
CA THR A 13 15.86 -5.01 4.54
C THR A 13 15.36 -3.71 5.17
N TRP A 14 15.04 -3.72 6.47
CA TRP A 14 14.66 -2.50 7.17
C TRP A 14 15.78 -1.45 7.21
N ASP A 15 17.06 -1.88 7.20
CA ASP A 15 18.20 -0.96 7.14
C ASP A 15 18.23 -0.21 5.80
N GLU A 16 18.03 -0.91 4.69
CA GLU A 16 17.92 -0.30 3.36
C GLU A 16 16.71 0.64 3.28
N CYS A 17 15.56 0.24 3.84
CA CYS A 17 14.39 1.10 3.90
C CYS A 17 14.67 2.41 4.67
N ARG A 18 15.35 2.31 5.82
CA ARG A 18 15.77 3.49 6.61
C ARG A 18 16.73 4.39 5.84
N GLU A 19 17.67 3.83 5.11
CA GLU A 19 18.58 4.59 4.27
C GLU A 19 17.83 5.33 3.16
N MET A 20 16.92 4.63 2.47
CA MET A 20 16.09 5.24 1.42
C MET A 20 15.20 6.36 1.96
N ALA A 21 14.58 6.16 3.12
CA ALA A 21 13.76 7.17 3.78
C ALA A 21 14.54 8.44 4.13
N LYS A 22 15.79 8.29 4.62
CA LYS A 22 16.68 9.41 4.94
C LYS A 22 17.07 10.25 3.74
N SER A 23 17.00 9.71 2.54
CA SER A 23 17.27 10.48 1.31
C SER A 23 16.26 11.59 1.06
N GLY A 24 15.06 11.51 1.66
CA GLY A 24 13.93 12.41 1.40
C GLY A 24 13.26 12.21 0.03
N LEU A 25 13.71 11.23 -0.76
CA LEU A 25 13.19 10.94 -2.10
C LEU A 25 12.18 9.78 -2.10
N VAL A 26 12.09 9.04 -0.99
CA VAL A 26 11.27 7.83 -0.88
C VAL A 26 10.32 7.94 0.31
N GLU A 27 9.06 7.65 0.07
CA GLU A 27 8.01 7.51 1.07
C GLU A 27 7.53 6.06 1.11
N PHE A 28 7.33 5.52 2.30
CA PHE A 28 6.84 4.16 2.51
C PHE A 28 5.35 4.17 2.76
N ALA A 29 4.63 3.33 2.02
CA ALA A 29 3.18 3.18 2.10
C ALA A 29 2.78 1.82 2.67
N SER A 30 1.64 1.75 3.34
CA SER A 30 1.06 0.47 3.75
C SER A 30 0.51 -0.31 2.55
N HIS A 31 0.71 -1.63 2.59
CA HIS A 31 0.17 -2.60 1.61
C HIS A 31 -0.42 -3.82 2.35
N THR A 32 -0.94 -3.61 3.54
CA THR A 32 -1.31 -4.62 4.53
C THR A 32 -0.08 -5.27 5.21
N ASN A 33 -0.32 -5.95 6.33
CA ASN A 33 0.71 -6.73 6.99
C ASN A 33 0.78 -8.16 6.41
N ASP A 34 -0.37 -8.83 6.23
CA ASP A 34 -0.43 -10.24 5.88
C ASP A 34 -1.47 -10.59 4.79
N CYS A 35 -2.30 -9.64 4.37
CA CYS A 35 -3.41 -9.95 3.45
C CYS A 35 -2.98 -10.21 2.00
N HIS A 36 -1.79 -9.77 1.58
CA HIS A 36 -1.34 -9.95 0.20
C HIS A 36 -1.20 -11.41 -0.22
N ILE A 37 -0.75 -12.27 0.69
CA ILE A 37 -0.39 -13.67 0.42
C ILE A 37 -1.45 -14.68 0.83
N ARG A 38 -2.59 -14.25 1.35
CA ARG A 38 -3.65 -15.16 1.81
C ARG A 38 -4.43 -15.75 0.63
N PRO A 39 -4.44 -17.08 0.45
CA PRO A 39 -5.15 -17.70 -0.67
C PRO A 39 -6.68 -17.67 -0.50
N ASP A 40 -7.19 -17.58 0.73
CA ASP A 40 -8.61 -17.60 1.08
C ASP A 40 -9.29 -16.21 1.00
N ALA A 41 -8.49 -15.15 0.99
CA ALA A 41 -8.97 -13.78 0.82
C ALA A 41 -7.82 -12.91 0.28
N PRO A 42 -7.54 -12.98 -1.01
CA PRO A 42 -6.42 -12.26 -1.60
C PRO A 42 -6.63 -10.74 -1.56
N GLY A 43 -5.61 -10.04 -1.12
CA GLY A 43 -5.70 -8.61 -0.86
C GLY A 43 -6.59 -8.33 0.35
N ILE A 44 -7.41 -7.30 0.26
CA ILE A 44 -8.35 -6.92 1.32
C ILE A 44 -9.77 -7.43 1.09
N GLU A 45 -9.98 -8.39 0.19
CA GLU A 45 -11.31 -8.93 -0.07
C GLU A 45 -11.88 -9.65 1.15
N ARG A 46 -13.23 -9.76 1.17
CA ARG A 46 -13.94 -10.56 2.17
C ARG A 46 -13.69 -12.04 1.96
N LYS A 47 -13.65 -12.78 3.05
CA LYS A 47 -13.75 -14.24 3.00
C LYS A 47 -15.17 -14.66 2.67
N SER A 48 -15.30 -15.84 2.08
CA SER A 48 -16.64 -16.42 1.84
C SER A 48 -17.40 -16.58 3.16
N GLY A 49 -18.60 -15.98 3.23
CA GLY A 49 -19.46 -16.04 4.43
C GLY A 49 -19.03 -15.10 5.57
N GLU A 50 -18.03 -14.27 5.39
CA GLU A 50 -17.58 -13.30 6.42
C GLU A 50 -18.62 -12.17 6.53
N ASP A 51 -19.10 -11.90 7.74
CA ASP A 51 -19.93 -10.75 8.04
C ASP A 51 -19.09 -9.46 8.17
N GLU A 52 -19.77 -8.31 8.17
CA GLU A 52 -19.10 -7.01 8.17
C GLU A 52 -18.27 -6.76 9.43
N GLU A 53 -18.79 -7.12 10.61
CA GLU A 53 -18.11 -6.92 11.88
C GLU A 53 -16.80 -7.73 11.95
N THR A 54 -16.88 -9.00 11.59
CA THR A 54 -15.71 -9.89 11.52
C THR A 54 -14.69 -9.38 10.51
N TYR A 55 -15.15 -8.95 9.31
CA TYR A 55 -14.30 -8.37 8.29
C TYR A 55 -13.57 -7.12 8.79
N ILE A 56 -14.29 -6.13 9.31
CA ILE A 56 -13.73 -4.88 9.81
C ILE A 56 -12.72 -5.15 10.92
N SER A 57 -13.04 -6.02 11.88
CA SER A 57 -12.11 -6.40 12.95
C SER A 57 -10.79 -6.96 12.40
N ARG A 58 -10.87 -7.89 11.46
CA ARG A 58 -9.71 -8.52 10.83
C ARG A 58 -8.85 -7.53 10.05
N ILE A 59 -9.47 -6.73 9.19
CA ILE A 59 -8.75 -5.78 8.33
C ILE A 59 -8.16 -4.63 9.14
N SER A 60 -8.90 -4.10 10.10
CA SER A 60 -8.38 -3.03 10.97
C SER A 60 -7.16 -3.49 11.75
N ALA A 61 -7.17 -4.70 12.30
CA ALA A 61 -6.03 -5.25 13.03
C ALA A 61 -4.80 -5.45 12.12
N ASP A 62 -5.00 -5.96 10.90
CA ASP A 62 -3.92 -6.14 9.91
C ASP A 62 -3.32 -4.79 9.49
N LEU A 63 -4.16 -3.82 9.12
CA LEU A 63 -3.73 -2.50 8.69
C LEU A 63 -3.03 -1.73 9.83
N GLN A 64 -3.55 -1.79 11.06
CA GLN A 64 -2.91 -1.15 12.20
C GLN A 64 -1.54 -1.78 12.50
N THR A 65 -1.40 -3.08 12.34
CA THR A 65 -0.10 -3.76 12.47
C THR A 65 0.89 -3.27 11.42
N SER A 66 0.45 -3.15 10.16
CA SER A 66 1.26 -2.61 9.07
C SER A 66 1.72 -1.18 9.33
N ILE A 67 0.80 -0.29 9.71
CA ILE A 67 1.10 1.11 10.04
C ILE A 67 2.14 1.17 11.15
N THR A 68 1.84 0.55 12.29
CA THR A 68 2.72 0.57 13.48
C THR A 68 4.12 0.06 13.15
N ARG A 69 4.21 -1.03 12.38
CA ARG A 69 5.50 -1.62 12.02
C ARG A 69 6.34 -0.70 11.13
N ILE A 70 5.74 -0.09 10.10
CA ILE A 70 6.44 0.83 9.22
C ILE A 70 6.90 2.06 10.01
N GLU A 71 6.04 2.64 10.85
CA GLU A 71 6.35 3.83 11.64
C GLU A 71 7.47 3.56 12.65
N LEU A 72 7.47 2.41 13.33
CA LEU A 72 8.52 2.02 14.28
C LEU A 72 9.86 1.76 13.58
N GLU A 73 9.85 1.08 12.44
CA GLU A 73 11.08 0.68 11.74
C GLU A 73 11.72 1.83 10.95
N ILE A 74 10.91 2.72 10.38
CA ILE A 74 11.37 3.76 9.46
C ILE A 74 11.35 5.16 10.08
N GLY A 75 10.47 5.39 11.06
CA GLY A 75 10.31 6.69 11.72
C GLY A 75 9.56 7.72 10.87
N GLN A 76 8.79 7.28 9.87
CA GLN A 76 7.90 8.11 9.05
C GLN A 76 6.45 7.79 9.35
N ASN A 77 5.57 8.78 9.39
CA ASN A 77 4.13 8.55 9.44
C ASN A 77 3.66 7.89 8.13
N VAL A 78 2.82 6.90 8.24
CA VAL A 78 2.22 6.21 7.09
C VAL A 78 0.96 6.95 6.67
N THR A 79 1.04 7.70 5.59
CA THR A 79 -0.08 8.52 5.07
C THR A 79 -0.76 7.92 3.85
N THR A 80 -0.15 6.90 3.26
CA THR A 80 -0.58 6.31 1.99
C THR A 80 -0.84 4.81 2.13
N PHE A 81 -1.93 4.36 1.51
CA PHE A 81 -2.26 2.95 1.37
C PHE A 81 -2.31 2.54 -0.10
N THR A 82 -1.78 1.37 -0.41
CA THR A 82 -1.87 0.77 -1.75
C THR A 82 -2.63 -0.54 -1.67
N TYR A 83 -3.67 -0.69 -2.49
CA TYR A 83 -4.47 -1.90 -2.52
C TYR A 83 -3.67 -3.11 -3.02
N PRO A 84 -3.50 -4.17 -2.22
CA PRO A 84 -2.87 -5.42 -2.65
C PRO A 84 -3.65 -6.02 -3.83
N LEU A 85 -2.92 -6.45 -4.87
CA LEU A 85 -3.48 -7.00 -6.09
C LEU A 85 -4.47 -6.06 -6.83
N GLY A 86 -4.52 -4.79 -6.44
CA GLY A 86 -5.49 -3.82 -6.94
C GLY A 86 -6.94 -4.09 -6.49
N LYS A 87 -7.15 -5.01 -5.56
CA LYS A 87 -8.47 -5.42 -5.08
C LYS A 87 -8.97 -4.50 -3.99
N MET A 88 -10.21 -4.06 -4.14
CA MET A 88 -10.88 -3.14 -3.24
C MET A 88 -12.06 -3.81 -2.55
N GLU A 89 -12.39 -3.37 -1.34
CA GLU A 89 -13.56 -3.81 -0.59
C GLU A 89 -14.24 -2.61 0.06
N LEU A 90 -15.52 -2.43 -0.23
CA LEU A 90 -16.28 -1.27 0.23
C LEU A 90 -16.34 -1.15 1.77
N TRP A 91 -16.36 -2.27 2.48
CA TRP A 91 -16.37 -2.25 3.94
C TRP A 91 -15.05 -1.72 4.56
N ALA A 92 -13.95 -1.77 3.81
CA ALA A 92 -12.67 -1.22 4.27
C ALA A 92 -12.58 0.31 4.12
N GLU A 93 -13.34 0.90 3.19
CA GLU A 93 -13.20 2.29 2.81
C GLU A 93 -13.31 3.29 3.98
N PRO A 94 -14.27 3.17 4.92
CA PRO A 94 -14.34 4.08 6.05
C PRO A 94 -13.07 4.06 6.93
N PHE A 95 -12.50 2.87 7.16
CA PHE A 95 -11.24 2.75 7.89
C PHE A 95 -10.07 3.36 7.11
N LEU A 96 -9.98 3.05 5.81
CA LEU A 96 -8.90 3.55 4.97
C LEU A 96 -8.91 5.08 4.90
N GLN A 97 -10.08 5.69 4.72
CA GLN A 97 -10.23 7.15 4.67
C GLN A 97 -9.96 7.84 6.01
N GLN A 98 -10.16 7.14 7.12
CA GLN A 98 -9.85 7.66 8.46
C GLN A 98 -8.34 7.68 8.74
N HIS A 99 -7.58 6.71 8.21
CA HIS A 99 -6.18 6.49 8.58
C HIS A 99 -5.17 6.91 7.51
N PHE A 100 -5.60 7.00 6.25
CA PHE A 100 -4.72 7.35 5.15
C PHE A 100 -5.22 8.59 4.41
N ALA A 101 -4.31 9.49 4.12
CA ALA A 101 -4.60 10.69 3.32
C ALA A 101 -4.75 10.35 1.83
N VAL A 102 -4.11 9.28 1.37
CA VAL A 102 -4.08 8.88 -0.04
C VAL A 102 -4.21 7.37 -0.16
N THR A 103 -5.01 6.91 -1.13
CA THR A 103 -5.01 5.49 -1.51
C THR A 103 -4.70 5.31 -3.00
N LEU A 104 -3.93 4.26 -3.32
CA LEU A 104 -3.48 3.95 -4.68
C LEU A 104 -4.08 2.63 -5.15
N SER A 105 -4.80 2.70 -6.26
CA SER A 105 -5.43 1.53 -6.89
C SER A 105 -4.43 0.68 -7.69
N GLY A 106 -4.91 -0.39 -8.32
CA GLY A 106 -4.17 -1.17 -9.31
C GLY A 106 -4.31 -0.63 -10.75
N VAL A 107 -5.02 0.46 -10.95
CA VAL A 107 -5.23 1.06 -12.27
C VAL A 107 -3.96 1.77 -12.73
N TYR A 108 -3.51 1.46 -13.95
CA TYR A 108 -2.39 2.14 -14.58
C TYR A 108 -2.79 3.55 -15.03
N GLY A 109 -1.98 4.53 -14.67
CA GLY A 109 -2.23 5.91 -15.09
C GLY A 109 -1.56 6.95 -14.20
N THR A 110 -1.74 8.20 -14.59
CA THR A 110 -1.23 9.38 -13.91
C THR A 110 -2.37 10.10 -13.20
N ALA A 111 -2.20 10.42 -11.92
CA ALA A 111 -3.09 11.29 -11.18
C ALA A 111 -3.07 12.72 -11.77
N ARG A 112 -4.22 13.38 -11.79
CA ARG A 112 -4.38 14.74 -12.31
C ARG A 112 -4.85 15.69 -11.23
N TYR A 113 -4.60 16.96 -11.41
CA TYR A 113 -5.13 17.99 -10.53
C TYR A 113 -6.67 17.92 -10.49
N GLY A 114 -7.22 17.82 -9.29
CA GLY A 114 -8.67 17.70 -9.07
C GLY A 114 -9.19 16.27 -8.95
N ASP A 115 -8.35 15.25 -9.14
CA ASP A 115 -8.73 13.87 -8.85
C ASP A 115 -8.96 13.69 -7.33
N SER A 116 -9.81 12.73 -6.97
CA SER A 116 -9.92 12.26 -5.58
C SER A 116 -8.57 11.74 -5.11
N LEU A 117 -8.20 12.00 -3.87
CA LEU A 117 -7.00 11.40 -3.27
C LEU A 117 -7.16 9.91 -2.95
N TYR A 118 -8.36 9.38 -3.12
CA TYR A 118 -8.64 7.96 -2.95
C TYR A 118 -8.75 7.26 -4.29
N HIS A 119 -8.17 6.06 -4.37
CA HIS A 119 -8.12 5.21 -5.57
C HIS A 119 -7.31 5.80 -6.73
N LEU A 120 -6.32 6.62 -6.45
CA LEU A 120 -5.46 7.19 -7.48
C LEU A 120 -4.80 6.10 -8.34
N PRO A 121 -4.67 6.34 -9.66
CA PRO A 121 -3.92 5.45 -10.53
C PRO A 121 -2.42 5.49 -10.21
N ARG A 122 -1.69 4.44 -10.56
CA ARG A 122 -0.24 4.34 -10.39
C ARG A 122 0.42 3.53 -11.49
N TYR A 123 1.73 3.63 -11.57
CA TYR A 123 2.55 2.74 -12.38
C TYR A 123 3.32 1.77 -11.49
N ASN A 124 3.37 0.51 -11.88
CA ASN A 124 4.28 -0.46 -11.25
C ASN A 124 5.63 -0.37 -11.96
N ILE A 125 6.64 0.02 -11.23
CA ILE A 125 8.01 0.09 -11.74
C ILE A 125 8.68 -1.25 -11.48
N THR A 126 9.21 -1.84 -12.54
CA THR A 126 9.92 -3.12 -12.53
C THR A 126 11.13 -3.06 -13.48
N ASP A 127 11.95 -4.09 -13.49
CA ASP A 127 13.07 -4.19 -14.44
C ASP A 127 12.59 -4.22 -15.91
N LEU A 128 11.39 -4.75 -16.16
CA LEU A 128 10.76 -4.77 -17.49
C LEU A 128 10.06 -3.46 -17.85
N HIS A 129 9.64 -2.72 -16.84
CA HIS A 129 8.92 -1.44 -16.96
C HIS A 129 9.59 -0.38 -16.08
N PRO A 130 10.72 0.17 -16.50
CA PRO A 130 11.47 1.15 -15.72
C PRO A 130 10.73 2.50 -15.64
N ALA A 131 11.07 3.30 -14.65
CA ALA A 131 10.45 4.61 -14.42
C ALA A 131 10.54 5.54 -15.65
N SER A 132 11.61 5.43 -16.45
CA SER A 132 11.82 6.20 -17.68
C SER A 132 10.75 5.97 -18.76
N GLU A 133 10.01 4.86 -18.70
CA GLU A 133 8.89 4.60 -19.61
C GLU A 133 7.70 5.53 -19.36
N TYR A 134 7.53 5.98 -18.11
CA TYR A 134 6.35 6.72 -17.65
C TYR A 134 6.63 8.18 -17.31
N LEU A 135 7.88 8.53 -17.08
CA LEU A 135 8.28 9.89 -16.78
C LEU A 135 8.59 10.65 -18.07
N PRO A 136 8.16 11.92 -18.20
CA PRO A 136 8.55 12.73 -19.35
C PRO A 136 10.07 12.85 -19.42
N ALA A 137 10.60 12.80 -20.64
CA ALA A 137 12.02 13.12 -20.85
C ALA A 137 12.28 14.56 -20.36
N SER A 138 13.26 14.70 -19.50
CA SER A 138 13.74 15.99 -18.97
C SER A 138 14.44 16.81 -20.07
#